data_0ea254f20abcb238eb531a56a035d6da
#
_entry.id   0ea254f20abcb238eb531a56a035d6da
#
_cell.length_a   1.000
_cell.length_b   1.000
_cell.length_c   1.000
_cell.angle_alpha   90.00
_cell.angle_beta   90.00
_cell.angle_gamma   90.00
#
_symmetry.space_group_name_H-M   'P 1'
#
loop_
_entity.id
_entity.type
_entity.pdbx_description
1 polymer ?
#
loop_
_entity_poly.entity_id
_entity_poly.type
_entity_poly.pdbx_seq_one_letter_code
_entity_poly.pdbx_strand_id
1 'polypeptide(L)'
;MKRILVIIALCSPLLMQAQSIEHILKSIEQNNKELKAQKHAADATKMENRTNNNLPDPTVSYSSFYSNGAEGGHGTEFVASQGFDFPTQYIARNRQATLQNEAVDKQQQAACRDILLNAKNLCLDLILLNQEKTLMDIRMKNADELQALYEKRLTTGDANILEVNKIKMERMNVQTEVAQNSAAHRTALQSLLAMNGNMPLEFAETTYPAIQEINDYNVMRDEVMASDLDLQAAVATARAAEKQVSVDRQGWLPKLEAGFRRNTDDAVSMNGFVVGGSLPLFQNRKKVKIAKAQAISAQLMQENAKDQVEASLMSLFNEMQQLKDAMNAYDVPLMYRSLDLLKQALTKGQISLIEYFVETESIYKNLQAYMQIENQYQKVMANIYKNNL
;
A
#
# COMPACT_ATOMS: atom_id res chain seq x y z
N MET A 1 29.91 -20.63 54.92
CA MET A 1 30.49 -20.12 53.68
C MET A 1 29.35 -19.68 52.75
N LYS A 2 29.00 -18.39 52.77
CA LYS A 2 27.93 -17.79 51.94
C LYS A 2 28.56 -17.37 50.60
N ARG A 3 28.12 -17.95 49.52
CA ARG A 3 28.49 -17.53 48.15
C ARG A 3 27.53 -16.40 47.72
N ILE A 4 28.07 -15.19 47.63
CA ILE A 4 27.39 -14.03 47.07
C ILE A 4 27.51 -14.13 45.55
N LEU A 5 26.40 -14.34 44.88
CA LEU A 5 26.28 -14.29 43.41
C LEU A 5 26.10 -12.81 43.03
N VAL A 6 27.16 -12.20 42.49
CA VAL A 6 27.10 -10.87 41.87
C VAL A 6 26.54 -11.04 40.44
N ILE A 7 25.31 -10.62 40.26
CA ILE A 7 24.69 -10.49 38.92
C ILE A 7 25.21 -9.17 38.35
N ILE A 8 26.19 -9.24 37.47
CA ILE A 8 26.59 -8.13 36.62
C ILE A 8 25.52 -8.01 35.49
N ALA A 9 24.60 -7.07 35.66
CA ALA A 9 23.73 -6.65 34.59
C ALA A 9 24.58 -5.94 33.51
N LEU A 10 24.89 -6.63 32.42
CA LEU A 10 25.43 -5.99 31.23
C LEU A 10 24.34 -5.08 30.65
N CYS A 11 24.38 -3.81 31.02
CA CYS A 11 23.77 -2.74 30.22
C CYS A 11 24.61 -2.61 28.93
N SER A 12 24.30 -3.40 27.92
CA SER A 12 24.70 -3.08 26.55
C SER A 12 23.99 -1.77 26.17
N PRO A 13 24.73 -0.70 25.80
CA PRO A 13 24.11 0.43 25.15
C PRO A 13 23.49 -0.11 23.86
N LEU A 14 22.17 -0.12 23.77
CA LEU A 14 21.46 -0.20 22.51
C LEU A 14 21.95 1.02 21.71
N LEU A 15 22.96 0.81 20.87
CA LEU A 15 23.26 1.70 19.77
C LEU A 15 21.98 1.73 18.93
N MET A 16 21.16 2.75 19.14
CA MET A 16 20.04 3.08 18.28
C MET A 16 20.64 3.44 16.92
N GLN A 17 20.85 2.44 16.08
CA GLN A 17 21.11 2.65 14.66
C GLN A 17 19.82 3.22 14.06
N ALA A 18 19.92 4.37 13.41
CA ALA A 18 18.87 4.89 12.59
C ALA A 18 18.33 3.74 11.71
N GLN A 19 17.02 3.53 11.77
CA GLN A 19 16.40 2.41 11.06
C GLN A 19 16.34 2.74 9.58
N SER A 20 16.93 1.91 8.73
CA SER A 20 16.82 2.07 7.28
C SER A 20 15.36 2.02 6.80
N ILE A 21 15.07 2.65 5.67
CA ILE A 21 13.72 2.62 5.06
C ILE A 21 13.20 1.19 4.95
N GLU A 22 14.03 0.25 4.51
CA GLU A 22 13.64 -1.16 4.36
C GLU A 22 13.21 -1.80 5.67
N HIS A 23 13.91 -1.50 6.76
CA HIS A 23 13.54 -1.98 8.09
C HIS A 23 12.20 -1.42 8.55
N ILE A 24 11.95 -0.14 8.27
CA ILE A 24 10.67 0.51 8.60
C ILE A 24 9.53 -0.09 7.77
N LEU A 25 9.70 -0.29 6.48
CA LEU A 25 8.70 -0.91 5.61
C LEU A 25 8.35 -2.32 6.10
N LYS A 26 9.36 -3.12 6.44
CA LYS A 26 9.15 -4.46 7.00
C LYS A 26 8.43 -4.44 8.35
N SER A 27 8.75 -3.46 9.21
CA SER A 27 8.03 -3.27 10.48
C SER A 27 6.55 -2.91 10.25
N ILE A 28 6.27 -2.01 9.29
CA ILE A 28 4.92 -1.62 8.93
C ILE A 28 4.15 -2.80 8.34
N GLU A 29 4.75 -3.59 7.46
CA GLU A 29 4.15 -4.80 6.90
C GLU A 29 3.65 -5.76 8.01
N GLN A 30 4.42 -5.88 9.09
CA GLN A 30 4.09 -6.76 10.22
C GLN A 30 3.07 -6.15 11.17
N ASN A 31 3.10 -4.84 11.40
CA ASN A 31 2.35 -4.19 12.48
C ASN A 31 1.11 -3.43 12.01
N ASN A 32 1.01 -3.10 10.73
CA ASN A 32 -0.10 -2.30 10.19
C ASN A 32 -1.43 -3.03 10.37
N LYS A 33 -2.38 -2.34 11.01
CA LYS A 33 -3.70 -2.91 11.31
C LYS A 33 -4.57 -3.03 10.08
N GLU A 34 -4.41 -2.12 9.12
CA GLU A 34 -5.16 -2.15 7.85
C GLU A 34 -4.73 -3.34 7.00
N LEU A 35 -3.42 -3.61 6.87
CA LEU A 35 -2.91 -4.81 6.19
C LEU A 35 -3.43 -6.09 6.83
N LYS A 36 -3.46 -6.16 8.16
CA LYS A 36 -4.03 -7.32 8.88
C LYS A 36 -5.52 -7.48 8.59
N ALA A 37 -6.28 -6.38 8.61
CA ALA A 37 -7.71 -6.40 8.31
C ALA A 37 -7.98 -6.84 6.86
N GLN A 38 -7.24 -6.29 5.89
CA GLN A 38 -7.33 -6.66 4.48
C GLN A 38 -6.99 -8.14 4.24
N LYS A 39 -5.97 -8.67 4.93
CA LYS A 39 -5.63 -10.09 4.88
C LYS A 39 -6.79 -10.98 5.36
N HIS A 40 -7.37 -10.65 6.52
CA HIS A 40 -8.53 -11.41 7.02
C HIS A 40 -9.74 -11.27 6.10
N ALA A 41 -9.99 -10.12 5.50
CA ALA A 41 -11.05 -9.94 4.51
C ALA A 41 -10.83 -10.79 3.25
N ALA A 42 -9.58 -10.82 2.75
CA ALA A 42 -9.19 -11.68 1.63
C ALA A 42 -9.37 -13.16 1.97
N ASP A 43 -8.96 -13.60 3.17
CA ASP A 43 -9.13 -14.97 3.62
C ASP A 43 -10.63 -15.35 3.74
N ALA A 44 -11.47 -14.44 4.25
CA ALA A 44 -12.92 -14.62 4.30
C ALA A 44 -13.52 -14.78 2.89
N THR A 45 -13.15 -13.90 1.95
CA THR A 45 -13.60 -13.99 0.56
C THR A 45 -13.16 -15.29 -0.12
N LYS A 46 -11.94 -15.77 0.15
CA LYS A 46 -11.45 -17.05 -0.37
C LYS A 46 -12.23 -18.24 0.19
N MET A 47 -12.63 -18.18 1.46
CA MET A 47 -13.49 -19.19 2.07
C MET A 47 -14.89 -19.14 1.44
N GLU A 48 -15.46 -17.93 1.24
CA GLU A 48 -16.76 -17.74 0.61
C GLU A 48 -16.78 -18.31 -0.81
N ASN A 49 -15.75 -18.03 -1.63
CA ASN A 49 -15.62 -18.59 -2.98
C ASN A 49 -15.71 -20.12 -3.00
N ARG A 50 -15.25 -20.79 -1.94
CA ARG A 50 -15.29 -22.26 -1.82
C ARG A 50 -16.64 -22.77 -1.34
N THR A 51 -17.43 -21.98 -0.56
CA THR A 51 -18.73 -22.42 -0.07
C THR A 51 -19.74 -22.68 -1.18
N ASN A 52 -19.60 -22.01 -2.33
CA ASN A 52 -20.41 -22.25 -3.52
C ASN A 52 -20.28 -23.69 -4.07
N ASN A 53 -19.32 -24.46 -3.57
CA ASN A 53 -19.08 -25.85 -3.97
C ASN A 53 -19.47 -26.86 -2.90
N ASN A 54 -20.14 -26.43 -1.82
CA ASN A 54 -20.66 -27.31 -0.78
C ASN A 54 -21.81 -28.16 -1.32
N LEU A 55 -21.97 -29.33 -0.73
CA LEU A 55 -23.17 -30.15 -0.95
C LEU A 55 -24.39 -29.42 -0.36
N PRO A 56 -25.57 -29.55 -1.02
CA PRO A 56 -26.82 -29.14 -0.41
C PRO A 56 -27.06 -29.89 0.91
N ASP A 57 -27.82 -29.29 1.81
CA ASP A 57 -28.15 -29.93 3.06
C ASP A 57 -29.05 -31.20 2.83
N PRO A 58 -28.89 -32.26 3.64
CA PRO A 58 -29.77 -33.41 3.57
C PRO A 58 -31.20 -33.02 3.99
N THR A 59 -32.15 -33.57 3.31
CA THR A 59 -33.57 -33.33 3.57
C THR A 59 -34.14 -34.51 4.32
N VAL A 60 -34.84 -34.27 5.44
CA VAL A 60 -35.57 -35.26 6.19
C VAL A 60 -37.05 -34.84 6.26
N SER A 61 -37.95 -35.69 5.84
CA SER A 61 -39.38 -35.44 5.92
C SER A 61 -40.12 -36.62 6.58
N TYR A 62 -41.10 -36.27 7.35
CA TYR A 62 -42.06 -37.23 7.94
C TYR A 62 -43.47 -36.75 7.59
N SER A 63 -44.24 -37.64 6.96
CA SER A 63 -45.61 -37.36 6.56
C SER A 63 -46.54 -38.40 7.22
N SER A 64 -47.72 -37.96 7.67
CA SER A 64 -48.75 -38.80 8.23
C SER A 64 -50.01 -38.61 7.40
N PHE A 65 -50.62 -39.73 6.98
CA PHE A 65 -51.77 -39.76 6.11
C PHE A 65 -52.92 -40.41 6.85
N TYR A 66 -54.10 -39.82 6.80
CA TYR A 66 -55.32 -40.30 7.38
C TYR A 66 -56.37 -40.54 6.29
N SER A 67 -56.96 -41.71 6.28
CA SER A 67 -58.06 -41.98 5.38
C SER A 67 -59.40 -41.63 6.07
N ASN A 68 -60.28 -40.91 5.39
CA ASN A 68 -61.60 -40.49 5.88
C ASN A 68 -62.71 -41.45 5.47
N GLY A 69 -62.40 -42.69 5.05
CA GLY A 69 -63.40 -43.73 4.69
C GLY A 69 -63.89 -44.55 5.86
N ALA A 70 -64.91 -45.41 5.64
CA ALA A 70 -65.50 -46.29 6.66
C ALA A 70 -64.51 -47.35 7.23
N GLU A 71 -63.42 -47.64 6.54
CA GLU A 71 -62.29 -48.47 6.94
C GLU A 71 -61.04 -47.63 7.17
N GLY A 72 -61.19 -46.51 7.89
CA GLY A 72 -60.11 -45.54 8.09
C GLY A 72 -58.75 -46.16 8.40
N GLY A 73 -57.75 -45.86 7.60
CA GLY A 73 -56.37 -46.31 7.73
C GLY A 73 -55.41 -45.15 8.08
N HIS A 74 -54.36 -45.46 8.80
CA HIS A 74 -53.27 -44.53 9.12
C HIS A 74 -51.99 -44.99 8.45
N GLY A 75 -51.48 -44.14 7.60
CA GLY A 75 -50.17 -44.35 6.93
C GLY A 75 -49.16 -43.31 7.35
N THR A 76 -47.92 -43.72 7.50
CA THR A 76 -46.79 -42.77 7.71
C THR A 76 -45.69 -43.00 6.69
N GLU A 77 -45.05 -41.91 6.32
CA GLU A 77 -43.90 -41.92 5.43
C GLU A 77 -42.72 -41.17 6.05
N PHE A 78 -41.60 -41.83 6.11
CA PHE A 78 -40.29 -41.19 6.45
C PHE A 78 -39.39 -41.22 5.24
N VAL A 79 -38.85 -40.07 4.87
CA VAL A 79 -37.86 -39.94 3.79
C VAL A 79 -36.65 -39.17 4.29
N ALA A 80 -35.46 -39.75 4.08
CA ALA A 80 -34.20 -39.05 4.25
C ALA A 80 -33.45 -39.08 2.93
N SER A 81 -33.17 -37.91 2.35
CA SER A 81 -32.52 -37.79 1.04
C SER A 81 -31.43 -36.76 1.01
N GLN A 82 -30.45 -36.98 0.12
CA GLN A 82 -29.35 -36.08 -0.18
C GLN A 82 -29.39 -35.67 -1.64
N GLY A 83 -29.45 -34.37 -1.87
CA GLY A 83 -29.33 -33.79 -3.20
C GLY A 83 -27.86 -33.63 -3.63
N PHE A 84 -27.61 -33.75 -4.92
CA PHE A 84 -26.29 -33.57 -5.52
C PHE A 84 -26.44 -32.79 -6.80
N ASP A 85 -25.57 -31.81 -7.04
CA ASP A 85 -25.40 -31.28 -8.38
C ASP A 85 -24.63 -32.29 -9.25
N PHE A 86 -24.72 -32.15 -10.56
CA PHE A 86 -24.02 -33.08 -11.46
C PHE A 86 -22.51 -33.03 -11.18
N PRO A 87 -21.76 -34.15 -11.12
CA PRO A 87 -20.36 -34.20 -10.66
C PRO A 87 -19.42 -33.22 -11.34
N THR A 88 -19.62 -32.97 -12.64
CA THR A 88 -18.79 -32.02 -13.40
C THR A 88 -18.97 -30.57 -12.95
N GLN A 89 -20.10 -30.21 -12.33
CA GLN A 89 -20.34 -28.89 -11.78
C GLN A 89 -19.41 -28.57 -10.62
N TYR A 90 -19.19 -29.54 -9.71
CA TYR A 90 -18.25 -29.40 -8.60
C TYR A 90 -16.82 -29.14 -9.09
N ILE A 91 -16.39 -29.85 -10.14
CA ILE A 91 -15.07 -29.64 -10.76
C ILE A 91 -14.98 -28.24 -11.38
N ALA A 92 -16.02 -27.79 -12.10
CA ALA A 92 -16.03 -26.49 -12.74
C ALA A 92 -16.02 -25.35 -11.71
N ARG A 93 -16.83 -25.44 -10.65
CA ARG A 93 -16.88 -24.47 -9.55
C ARG A 93 -15.56 -24.43 -8.77
N ASN A 94 -14.94 -25.57 -8.50
CA ASN A 94 -13.66 -25.61 -7.82
C ASN A 94 -12.55 -24.90 -8.63
N ARG A 95 -12.50 -25.13 -9.95
CA ARG A 95 -11.57 -24.44 -10.83
C ARG A 95 -11.84 -22.93 -10.88
N GLN A 96 -13.10 -22.54 -10.90
CA GLN A 96 -13.50 -21.13 -10.88
C GLN A 96 -13.14 -20.46 -9.55
N ALA A 97 -13.41 -21.12 -8.40
CA ALA A 97 -13.04 -20.63 -7.08
C ALA A 97 -11.52 -20.47 -6.94
N THR A 98 -10.72 -21.37 -7.53
CA THR A 98 -9.25 -21.20 -7.56
C THR A 98 -8.83 -19.95 -8.28
N LEU A 99 -9.42 -19.66 -9.46
CA LEU A 99 -9.10 -18.43 -10.21
C LEU A 99 -9.60 -17.16 -9.50
N GLN A 100 -10.75 -17.22 -8.84
CA GLN A 100 -11.24 -16.11 -8.00
C GLN A 100 -10.30 -15.85 -6.83
N ASN A 101 -9.81 -16.90 -6.18
CA ASN A 101 -8.86 -16.77 -5.08
C ASN A 101 -7.52 -16.20 -5.55
N GLU A 102 -7.04 -16.57 -6.76
CA GLU A 102 -5.85 -15.96 -7.37
C GLU A 102 -6.06 -14.43 -7.59
N ALA A 103 -7.24 -14.03 -8.07
CA ALA A 103 -7.57 -12.62 -8.24
C ALA A 103 -7.57 -11.87 -6.88
N VAL A 104 -8.16 -12.47 -5.83
CA VAL A 104 -8.15 -11.90 -4.46
C VAL A 104 -6.73 -11.77 -3.93
N ASP A 105 -5.86 -12.76 -4.16
CA ASP A 105 -4.45 -12.70 -3.75
C ASP A 105 -3.71 -11.55 -4.42
N LYS A 106 -3.92 -11.36 -5.73
CA LYS A 106 -3.29 -10.25 -6.47
C LYS A 106 -3.80 -8.88 -6.02
N GLN A 107 -5.10 -8.75 -5.76
CA GLN A 107 -5.68 -7.51 -5.22
C GLN A 107 -5.12 -7.19 -3.83
N GLN A 108 -4.97 -8.19 -2.95
CA GLN A 108 -4.38 -8.01 -1.63
C GLN A 108 -2.89 -7.59 -1.73
N GLN A 109 -2.11 -8.21 -2.64
CA GLN A 109 -0.72 -7.81 -2.88
C GLN A 109 -0.63 -6.37 -3.36
N ALA A 110 -1.50 -5.94 -4.28
CA ALA A 110 -1.56 -4.56 -4.76
C ALA A 110 -1.88 -3.57 -3.63
N ALA A 111 -2.85 -3.89 -2.79
CA ALA A 111 -3.20 -3.05 -1.63
C ALA A 111 -2.06 -2.98 -0.59
N CYS A 112 -1.32 -4.07 -0.35
CA CYS A 112 -0.15 -4.08 0.50
C CYS A 112 0.94 -3.16 -0.06
N ARG A 113 1.26 -3.30 -1.34
CA ARG A 113 2.21 -2.44 -2.06
C ARG A 113 1.86 -0.96 -1.92
N ASP A 114 0.59 -0.57 -2.06
CA ASP A 114 0.18 0.83 -1.97
C ASP A 114 0.40 1.42 -0.58
N ILE A 115 0.13 0.64 0.46
CA ILE A 115 0.41 1.05 1.84
C ILE A 115 1.92 1.20 2.06
N LEU A 116 2.73 0.26 1.58
CA LEU A 116 4.19 0.32 1.70
C LEU A 116 4.78 1.48 0.87
N LEU A 117 4.24 1.78 -0.32
CA LEU A 117 4.64 2.93 -1.12
C LEU A 117 4.35 4.24 -0.38
N ASN A 118 3.19 4.37 0.24
CA ASN A 118 2.86 5.55 1.05
C ASN A 118 3.83 5.70 2.23
N ALA A 119 4.16 4.61 2.93
CA ALA A 119 5.15 4.62 4.00
C ALA A 119 6.56 5.01 3.48
N LYS A 120 6.97 4.49 2.33
CA LYS A 120 8.24 4.87 1.68
C LYS A 120 8.28 6.35 1.34
N ASN A 121 7.20 6.91 0.79
CA ASN A 121 7.10 8.33 0.48
C ASN A 121 7.22 9.20 1.75
N LEU A 122 6.61 8.79 2.87
CA LEU A 122 6.78 9.48 4.16
C LEU A 122 8.23 9.42 4.66
N CYS A 123 8.93 8.30 4.47
CA CYS A 123 10.37 8.20 4.81
C CYS A 123 11.20 9.14 3.93
N LEU A 124 10.90 9.23 2.63
CA LEU A 124 11.58 10.17 1.72
C LEU A 124 11.33 11.64 2.13
N ASP A 125 10.11 11.97 2.58
CA ASP A 125 9.81 13.30 3.11
C ASP A 125 10.56 13.59 4.41
N LEU A 126 10.72 12.62 5.29
CA LEU A 126 11.51 12.77 6.50
C LEU A 126 12.99 13.03 6.19
N ILE A 127 13.55 12.41 5.14
CA ILE A 127 14.92 12.71 4.66
C ILE A 127 15.01 14.17 4.23
N LEU A 128 14.07 14.65 3.40
CA LEU A 128 14.03 16.06 3.00
C LEU A 128 14.01 16.99 4.21
N LEU A 129 13.09 16.74 5.15
CA LEU A 129 12.95 17.57 6.35
C LEU A 129 14.20 17.55 7.24
N ASN A 130 14.94 16.43 7.29
CA ASN A 130 16.21 16.34 8.00
C ASN A 130 17.33 17.11 7.28
N GLN A 131 17.37 17.09 5.93
CA GLN A 131 18.29 17.90 5.13
C GLN A 131 18.01 19.40 5.28
N GLU A 132 16.75 19.81 5.14
CA GLU A 132 16.32 21.19 5.36
C GLU A 132 16.66 21.69 6.77
N LYS A 133 16.44 20.84 7.79
CA LYS A 133 16.84 21.17 9.18
C LYS A 133 18.33 21.43 9.27
N THR A 134 19.16 20.59 8.65
CA THR A 134 20.62 20.79 8.65
C THR A 134 21.01 22.13 8.02
N LEU A 135 20.37 22.50 6.90
CA LEU A 135 20.59 23.79 6.24
C LEU A 135 20.16 24.97 7.14
N MET A 136 19.01 24.87 7.79
CA MET A 136 18.51 25.87 8.73
C MET A 136 19.39 26.01 9.97
N ASP A 137 19.95 24.92 10.50
CA ASP A 137 20.89 24.93 11.62
C ASP A 137 22.18 25.71 11.24
N ILE A 138 22.67 25.55 10.00
CA ILE A 138 23.80 26.35 9.47
C ILE A 138 23.43 27.84 9.38
N ARG A 139 22.24 28.16 8.81
CA ARG A 139 21.75 29.54 8.71
C ARG A 139 21.59 30.18 10.08
N MET A 140 21.02 29.48 11.06
CA MET A 140 20.84 29.96 12.42
C MET A 140 22.19 30.26 13.08
N LYS A 141 23.14 29.34 13.00
CA LYS A 141 24.50 29.52 13.51
C LYS A 141 25.17 30.76 12.89
N ASN A 142 25.04 30.94 11.57
CA ASN A 142 25.59 32.11 10.89
C ASN A 142 24.91 33.41 11.36
N ALA A 143 23.61 33.44 11.56
CA ALA A 143 22.90 34.60 12.06
C ALA A 143 23.30 34.94 13.51
N ASP A 144 23.49 33.96 14.39
CA ASP A 144 23.95 34.14 15.77
C ASP A 144 25.37 34.71 15.82
N GLU A 145 26.28 34.17 15.00
CA GLU A 145 27.68 34.69 14.88
C GLU A 145 27.72 36.11 14.38
N LEU A 146 26.93 36.44 13.35
CA LEU A 146 26.84 37.80 12.82
C LEU A 146 26.21 38.76 13.82
N GLN A 147 25.18 38.35 14.54
CA GLN A 147 24.56 39.17 15.57
C GLN A 147 25.62 39.56 16.63
N ALA A 148 26.34 38.61 17.17
CA ALA A 148 27.38 38.86 18.18
C ALA A 148 28.48 39.79 17.65
N LEU A 149 28.92 39.63 16.39
CA LEU A 149 29.92 40.48 15.76
C LEU A 149 29.41 41.92 15.59
N TYR A 150 28.20 42.11 15.07
CA TYR A 150 27.66 43.43 14.78
C TYR A 150 27.18 44.17 16.03
N GLU A 151 26.73 43.49 17.06
CA GLU A 151 26.47 44.09 18.39
C GLU A 151 27.76 44.64 19.00
N LYS A 152 28.89 43.94 18.86
CA LYS A 152 30.18 44.45 19.28
C LYS A 152 30.62 45.64 18.43
N ARG A 153 30.49 45.61 17.10
CA ARG A 153 30.79 46.73 16.21
C ARG A 153 29.90 47.96 16.49
N LEU A 154 28.66 47.79 16.87
CA LEU A 154 27.76 48.86 17.28
C LEU A 154 28.29 49.59 18.53
N THR A 155 28.84 48.86 19.51
CA THR A 155 29.45 49.49 20.70
C THR A 155 30.72 50.23 20.44
N THR A 156 31.47 49.88 19.37
CA THR A 156 32.71 50.59 18.95
C THR A 156 32.40 51.68 17.92
N GLY A 157 31.15 51.82 17.46
CA GLY A 157 30.78 52.81 16.43
C GLY A 157 31.05 52.37 15.01
N ASP A 158 31.47 51.11 14.78
CA ASP A 158 31.83 50.55 13.46
C ASP A 158 30.64 49.89 12.73
N ALA A 159 29.46 49.89 13.34
CA ALA A 159 28.23 49.44 12.73
C ALA A 159 27.06 50.32 13.18
N ASN A 160 25.97 50.33 12.40
CA ASN A 160 24.75 51.07 12.77
C ASN A 160 23.64 50.13 13.27
N ILE A 161 22.67 50.70 13.94
CA ILE A 161 21.53 49.93 14.55
C ILE A 161 20.69 49.22 13.48
N LEU A 162 20.59 49.73 12.27
CA LEU A 162 19.83 49.12 11.19
C LEU A 162 20.43 47.80 10.73
N GLU A 163 21.78 47.69 10.75
CA GLU A 163 22.50 46.46 10.43
C GLU A 163 22.22 45.39 11.49
N VAL A 164 22.29 45.75 12.76
CA VAL A 164 21.96 44.84 13.87
C VAL A 164 20.49 44.39 13.78
N ASN A 165 19.59 45.32 13.48
CA ASN A 165 18.17 44.97 13.32
C ASN A 165 17.91 44.04 12.11
N LYS A 166 18.63 44.24 10.99
CA LYS A 166 18.54 43.36 9.82
C LYS A 166 18.96 41.92 10.17
N ILE A 167 20.05 41.76 10.92
CA ILE A 167 20.53 40.44 11.37
C ILE A 167 19.47 39.80 12.32
N LYS A 168 18.89 40.58 13.26
CA LYS A 168 17.86 40.07 14.15
C LYS A 168 16.58 39.65 13.39
N MET A 169 16.19 40.36 12.34
CA MET A 169 15.08 39.96 11.47
C MET A 169 15.38 38.64 10.73
N GLU A 170 16.58 38.50 10.17
CA GLU A 170 16.98 37.23 9.53
C GLU A 170 16.92 36.08 10.52
N ARG A 171 17.45 36.25 11.74
CA ARG A 171 17.39 35.25 12.79
C ARG A 171 15.95 34.85 13.13
N MET A 172 15.01 35.81 13.20
CA MET A 172 13.57 35.53 13.44
C MET A 172 12.96 34.74 12.27
N ASN A 173 13.33 35.08 11.02
CA ASN A 173 12.87 34.35 9.84
C ASN A 173 13.31 32.88 9.90
N VAL A 174 14.60 32.62 10.12
CA VAL A 174 15.12 31.26 10.24
C VAL A 174 14.49 30.50 11.41
N GLN A 175 14.27 31.17 12.56
CA GLN A 175 13.59 30.55 13.70
C GLN A 175 12.16 30.13 13.35
N THR A 176 11.45 30.90 12.55
CA THR A 176 10.10 30.56 12.07
C THR A 176 10.15 29.35 11.12
N GLU A 177 11.10 29.33 10.18
CA GLU A 177 11.30 28.19 9.26
C GLU A 177 11.64 26.91 10.03
N VAL A 178 12.51 26.96 11.04
CA VAL A 178 12.84 25.83 11.93
C VAL A 178 11.60 25.31 12.66
N ALA A 179 10.73 26.21 13.14
CA ALA A 179 9.49 25.81 13.81
C ALA A 179 8.52 25.08 12.84
N GLN A 180 8.39 25.61 11.62
CA GLN A 180 7.56 25.01 10.57
C GLN A 180 8.09 23.63 10.14
N ASN A 181 9.39 23.50 9.88
CA ASN A 181 10.03 22.23 9.54
C ASN A 181 9.87 21.21 10.67
N SER A 182 10.07 21.61 11.93
CA SER A 182 9.88 20.75 13.10
C SER A 182 8.44 20.28 13.27
N ALA A 183 7.46 21.11 12.90
CA ALA A 183 6.06 20.71 12.91
C ALA A 183 5.75 19.70 11.79
N ALA A 184 6.26 19.94 10.57
CA ALA A 184 6.12 19.02 9.42
C ALA A 184 6.78 17.67 9.73
N HIS A 185 7.99 17.67 10.28
CA HIS A 185 8.71 16.45 10.68
C HIS A 185 7.91 15.63 11.70
N ARG A 186 7.37 16.29 12.75
CA ARG A 186 6.53 15.59 13.75
C ARG A 186 5.27 15.01 13.12
N THR A 187 4.63 15.71 12.20
CA THR A 187 3.44 15.23 11.49
C THR A 187 3.75 14.01 10.62
N ALA A 188 4.83 14.05 9.83
CA ALA A 188 5.26 12.92 9.00
C ALA A 188 5.63 11.71 9.85
N LEU A 189 6.37 11.91 10.93
CA LEU A 189 6.75 10.83 11.87
C LEU A 189 5.51 10.24 12.55
N GLN A 190 4.55 11.07 12.97
CA GLN A 190 3.30 10.60 13.59
C GLN A 190 2.46 9.76 12.60
N SER A 191 2.42 10.15 11.33
CA SER A 191 1.76 9.38 10.28
C SER A 191 2.42 8.02 10.09
N LEU A 192 3.75 7.99 10.07
CA LEU A 192 4.52 6.75 9.95
C LEU A 192 4.33 5.83 11.17
N LEU A 193 4.30 6.40 12.39
CA LEU A 193 3.99 5.68 13.63
C LEU A 193 2.59 5.05 13.59
N ALA A 194 1.59 5.80 13.11
CA ALA A 194 0.23 5.28 12.97
C ALA A 194 0.18 4.11 11.98
N MET A 195 0.90 4.20 10.86
CA MET A 195 1.02 3.09 9.90
C MET A 195 1.73 1.87 10.50
N ASN A 196 2.66 2.06 11.45
CA ASN A 196 3.35 0.98 12.19
C ASN A 196 2.56 0.47 13.41
N GLY A 197 1.26 0.71 13.47
CA GLY A 197 0.41 0.28 14.59
C GLY A 197 0.75 0.95 15.93
N ASN A 198 1.33 2.16 15.89
CA ASN A 198 1.86 2.95 17.02
C ASN A 198 3.06 2.29 17.75
N MET A 199 3.75 1.37 17.09
CA MET A 199 5.03 0.88 17.62
C MET A 199 6.12 1.95 17.42
N PRO A 200 6.99 2.20 18.41
CA PRO A 200 8.03 3.22 18.30
C PRO A 200 8.90 3.05 17.06
N LEU A 201 9.16 4.16 16.39
CA LEU A 201 10.06 4.25 15.24
C LEU A 201 10.98 5.46 15.47
N GLU A 202 12.24 5.30 15.10
CA GLU A 202 13.20 6.41 15.02
C GLU A 202 13.70 6.52 13.59
N PHE A 203 13.70 7.72 13.07
CA PHE A 203 14.17 8.00 11.72
C PHE A 203 15.04 9.24 11.72
N ALA A 204 16.32 9.08 11.40
CA ALA A 204 17.31 10.15 11.41
C ALA A 204 18.13 10.20 10.09
N GLU A 205 17.73 9.45 9.07
CA GLU A 205 18.41 9.44 7.78
C GLU A 205 18.36 10.82 7.13
N THR A 206 19.48 11.22 6.56
CA THR A 206 19.65 12.47 5.79
C THR A 206 20.06 12.22 4.34
N THR A 207 20.26 10.95 3.99
CA THR A 207 20.74 10.55 2.67
C THR A 207 19.69 9.64 2.01
N TYR A 208 19.37 9.93 0.76
CA TYR A 208 18.47 9.09 -0.01
C TYR A 208 19.12 7.74 -0.36
N PRO A 209 18.33 6.66 -0.48
CA PRO A 209 18.83 5.38 -0.95
C PRO A 209 19.36 5.51 -2.38
N ALA A 210 20.38 4.72 -2.70
CA ALA A 210 20.88 4.64 -4.06
C ALA A 210 19.81 4.11 -5.02
N ILE A 211 19.68 4.73 -6.17
CA ILE A 211 18.70 4.38 -7.20
C ILE A 211 19.44 3.82 -8.42
N GLN A 212 18.88 2.76 -9.01
CA GLN A 212 19.34 2.26 -10.29
C GLN A 212 18.96 3.25 -11.39
N GLU A 213 19.93 3.67 -12.21
CA GLU A 213 19.64 4.57 -13.34
C GLU A 213 18.82 3.87 -14.42
N ILE A 214 17.80 4.56 -14.89
CA ILE A 214 16.97 4.14 -16.02
C ILE A 214 17.52 4.80 -17.27
N ASN A 215 18.07 3.99 -18.19
CA ASN A 215 18.67 4.49 -19.44
C ASN A 215 17.76 4.27 -20.66
N ASP A 216 16.85 3.30 -20.61
CA ASP A 216 15.93 2.95 -21.71
C ASP A 216 14.51 2.77 -21.20
N TYR A 217 13.58 3.55 -21.77
CA TYR A 217 12.16 3.46 -21.45
C TYR A 217 11.57 2.08 -21.74
N ASN A 218 11.91 1.47 -22.88
CA ASN A 218 11.30 0.21 -23.28
C ASN A 218 11.70 -0.93 -22.35
N VAL A 219 12.97 -0.96 -21.93
CA VAL A 219 13.47 -1.96 -20.99
C VAL A 219 12.76 -1.80 -19.63
N MET A 220 12.69 -0.57 -19.11
CA MET A 220 12.00 -0.27 -17.85
C MET A 220 10.50 -0.60 -17.96
N ARG A 221 9.83 -0.20 -19.04
CA ARG A 221 8.41 -0.47 -19.27
C ARG A 221 8.14 -1.98 -19.23
N ASP A 222 8.91 -2.77 -19.95
CA ASP A 222 8.68 -4.22 -20.06
C ASP A 222 8.91 -4.91 -18.70
N GLU A 223 9.92 -4.49 -17.94
CA GLU A 223 10.20 -4.97 -16.58
C GLU A 223 9.04 -4.65 -15.62
N VAL A 224 8.62 -3.38 -15.58
CA VAL A 224 7.58 -2.92 -14.65
C VAL A 224 6.22 -3.51 -15.01
N MET A 225 5.86 -3.57 -16.29
CA MET A 225 4.60 -4.17 -16.73
C MET A 225 4.51 -5.66 -16.41
N ALA A 226 5.63 -6.40 -16.49
CA ALA A 226 5.66 -7.81 -16.13
C ALA A 226 5.40 -8.06 -14.63
N SER A 227 5.83 -7.14 -13.78
CA SER A 227 5.68 -7.21 -12.33
C SER A 227 4.44 -6.46 -11.79
N ASP A 228 3.71 -5.73 -12.64
CA ASP A 228 2.62 -4.87 -12.19
C ASP A 228 1.46 -5.67 -11.59
N LEU A 229 1.20 -5.43 -10.29
CA LEU A 229 0.21 -6.16 -9.51
C LEU A 229 -1.23 -5.80 -9.90
N ASP A 230 -1.49 -4.56 -10.33
CA ASP A 230 -2.82 -4.12 -10.77
C ASP A 230 -3.19 -4.82 -12.08
N LEU A 231 -2.24 -4.90 -13.01
CA LEU A 231 -2.42 -5.63 -14.27
C LEU A 231 -2.59 -7.12 -14.01
N GLN A 232 -1.79 -7.72 -13.11
CA GLN A 232 -1.94 -9.13 -12.74
C GLN A 232 -3.30 -9.42 -12.10
N ALA A 233 -3.81 -8.52 -11.25
CA ALA A 233 -5.13 -8.64 -10.64
C ALA A 233 -6.25 -8.55 -11.69
N ALA A 234 -6.14 -7.63 -12.65
CA ALA A 234 -7.09 -7.51 -13.76
C ALA A 234 -7.11 -8.77 -14.64
N VAL A 235 -5.94 -9.32 -14.98
CA VAL A 235 -5.80 -10.58 -15.75
C VAL A 235 -6.44 -11.75 -15.00
N ALA A 236 -6.17 -11.90 -13.70
CA ALA A 236 -6.73 -12.96 -12.88
C ALA A 236 -8.27 -12.84 -12.79
N THR A 237 -8.79 -11.62 -12.62
CA THR A 237 -10.23 -11.32 -12.61
C THR A 237 -10.90 -11.69 -13.95
N ALA A 238 -10.28 -11.33 -15.07
CA ALA A 238 -10.82 -11.67 -16.39
C ALA A 238 -10.87 -13.19 -16.61
N ARG A 239 -9.84 -13.93 -16.22
CA ARG A 239 -9.79 -15.40 -16.29
C ARG A 239 -10.89 -16.04 -15.40
N ALA A 240 -11.11 -15.50 -14.20
CA ALA A 240 -12.15 -15.99 -13.31
C ALA A 240 -13.55 -15.75 -13.90
N ALA A 241 -13.79 -14.58 -14.51
CA ALA A 241 -15.06 -14.24 -15.18
C ALA A 241 -15.30 -15.11 -16.41
N GLU A 242 -14.29 -15.41 -17.22
CA GLU A 242 -14.39 -16.33 -18.35
C GLU A 242 -14.77 -17.75 -17.87
N LYS A 243 -14.15 -18.21 -16.77
CA LYS A 243 -14.46 -19.52 -16.21
C LYS A 243 -15.88 -19.63 -15.66
N GLN A 244 -16.45 -18.52 -15.17
CA GLN A 244 -17.85 -18.46 -14.74
C GLN A 244 -18.82 -18.83 -15.88
N VAL A 245 -18.52 -18.44 -17.12
CA VAL A 245 -19.33 -18.84 -18.28
C VAL A 245 -19.44 -20.37 -18.40
N SER A 246 -18.32 -21.08 -18.13
CA SER A 246 -18.30 -22.55 -18.14
C SER A 246 -19.13 -23.16 -17.00
N VAL A 247 -19.07 -22.55 -15.81
CA VAL A 247 -19.88 -22.97 -14.66
C VAL A 247 -21.37 -22.80 -14.97
N ASP A 248 -21.79 -21.66 -15.50
CA ASP A 248 -23.19 -21.37 -15.80
C ASP A 248 -23.73 -22.22 -16.96
N ARG A 249 -22.89 -22.60 -17.92
CA ARG A 249 -23.27 -23.61 -18.95
C ARG A 249 -23.61 -24.96 -18.32
N GLN A 250 -22.86 -25.40 -17.32
CA GLN A 250 -23.10 -26.66 -16.63
C GLN A 250 -24.31 -26.61 -15.71
N GLY A 251 -24.79 -25.43 -15.35
CA GLY A 251 -26.01 -25.25 -14.57
C GLY A 251 -27.28 -25.84 -15.20
N TRP A 252 -27.23 -26.18 -16.52
CA TRP A 252 -28.33 -26.87 -17.21
C TRP A 252 -28.33 -28.39 -16.99
N LEU A 253 -27.29 -28.97 -16.37
CA LEU A 253 -27.24 -30.38 -16.04
C LEU A 253 -28.22 -30.69 -14.93
N PRO A 254 -28.82 -31.91 -14.93
CA PRO A 254 -29.78 -32.33 -13.90
C PRO A 254 -29.12 -32.36 -12.51
N LYS A 255 -29.90 -32.00 -11.50
CA LYS A 255 -29.55 -32.29 -10.13
C LYS A 255 -30.02 -33.71 -9.80
N LEU A 256 -29.22 -34.40 -9.02
CA LEU A 256 -29.47 -35.80 -8.62
C LEU A 256 -29.88 -35.83 -7.16
N GLU A 257 -30.66 -36.82 -6.78
CA GLU A 257 -31.10 -37.08 -5.42
C GLU A 257 -31.04 -38.58 -5.13
N ALA A 258 -30.48 -38.95 -3.98
CA ALA A 258 -30.47 -40.30 -3.51
C ALA A 258 -30.88 -40.30 -2.03
N GLY A 259 -31.68 -41.31 -1.62
CA GLY A 259 -32.20 -41.36 -0.26
C GLY A 259 -32.76 -42.70 0.15
N PHE A 260 -33.25 -42.74 1.38
CA PHE A 260 -33.95 -43.85 1.98
C PHE A 260 -35.39 -43.42 2.25
N ARG A 261 -36.37 -44.33 2.02
CA ARG A 261 -37.78 -44.13 2.24
C ARG A 261 -38.32 -45.31 3.04
N ARG A 262 -39.11 -45.01 4.05
CA ARG A 262 -39.88 -45.99 4.80
C ARG A 262 -41.35 -45.59 4.85
N ASN A 263 -42.17 -46.43 4.30
CA ASN A 263 -43.62 -46.30 4.39
C ASN A 263 -44.12 -47.31 5.41
N THR A 264 -44.97 -46.87 6.34
CA THR A 264 -45.61 -47.73 7.31
C THR A 264 -47.11 -47.50 7.22
N ASP A 265 -47.87 -48.60 7.03
CA ASP A 265 -49.28 -48.61 7.03
C ASP A 265 -49.73 -49.53 8.22
N ASP A 266 -50.99 -49.50 8.62
CA ASP A 266 -51.53 -50.27 9.78
C ASP A 266 -51.15 -51.75 9.77
N ALA A 267 -50.91 -52.35 8.61
CA ALA A 267 -50.61 -53.76 8.42
C ALA A 267 -49.16 -54.07 8.04
N VAL A 268 -48.42 -53.17 7.35
CA VAL A 268 -47.17 -53.50 6.73
C VAL A 268 -46.17 -52.25 6.74
N SER A 269 -44.90 -52.54 7.01
CA SER A 269 -43.81 -51.55 6.86
C SER A 269 -42.95 -51.93 5.68
N MET A 270 -42.76 -51.00 4.73
CA MET A 270 -41.94 -51.17 3.56
C MET A 270 -40.77 -50.19 3.55
N ASN A 271 -39.56 -50.69 3.33
CA ASN A 271 -38.36 -49.90 3.17
C ASN A 271 -37.95 -49.86 1.69
N GLY A 272 -37.45 -48.71 1.24
CA GLY A 272 -37.04 -48.53 -0.14
C GLY A 272 -35.95 -47.46 -0.31
N PHE A 273 -35.37 -47.43 -1.47
CA PHE A 273 -34.44 -46.36 -1.88
C PHE A 273 -35.19 -45.33 -2.74
N VAL A 274 -34.82 -44.08 -2.54
CA VAL A 274 -35.29 -42.96 -3.40
C VAL A 274 -34.15 -42.58 -4.32
N VAL A 275 -34.40 -42.57 -5.60
CA VAL A 275 -33.54 -42.01 -6.61
C VAL A 275 -34.37 -41.02 -7.41
N GLY A 276 -33.95 -39.77 -7.41
CA GLY A 276 -34.66 -38.68 -8.04
C GLY A 276 -33.72 -37.72 -8.76
N GLY A 277 -34.28 -36.73 -9.38
CA GLY A 277 -33.55 -35.64 -9.98
C GLY A 277 -34.46 -34.50 -10.41
N SER A 278 -33.90 -33.29 -10.50
CA SER A 278 -34.61 -32.14 -11.01
C SER A 278 -33.91 -31.57 -12.25
N LEU A 279 -34.71 -31.22 -13.26
CA LEU A 279 -34.22 -30.56 -14.48
C LEU A 279 -34.38 -29.04 -14.33
N PRO A 280 -33.30 -28.27 -14.36
CA PRO A 280 -33.34 -26.82 -14.11
C PRO A 280 -33.81 -26.01 -15.33
N LEU A 281 -35.04 -26.23 -15.79
CA LEU A 281 -35.61 -25.64 -17.01
C LEU A 281 -35.78 -24.11 -16.94
N PHE A 282 -35.95 -23.56 -15.75
CA PHE A 282 -36.27 -22.14 -15.55
C PHE A 282 -35.15 -21.34 -14.81
N GLN A 283 -34.50 -21.96 -13.84
CA GLN A 283 -33.54 -21.30 -12.94
C GLN A 283 -32.28 -20.76 -13.65
N ASN A 284 -31.85 -21.37 -14.75
CA ASN A 284 -30.63 -21.04 -15.47
C ASN A 284 -30.85 -20.15 -16.69
N ARG A 285 -32.11 -19.71 -16.89
CA ARG A 285 -32.46 -18.84 -18.03
C ARG A 285 -31.68 -17.53 -17.93
N LYS A 286 -30.98 -17.15 -18.99
CA LYS A 286 -30.11 -15.96 -19.12
C LYS A 286 -28.80 -16.00 -18.34
N LYS A 287 -28.53 -16.92 -17.38
CA LYS A 287 -27.27 -16.95 -16.63
C LYS A 287 -26.05 -16.97 -17.53
N VAL A 288 -26.03 -17.83 -18.54
CA VAL A 288 -24.91 -17.87 -19.51
C VAL A 288 -24.74 -16.57 -20.28
N LYS A 289 -25.84 -15.87 -20.61
CA LYS A 289 -25.76 -14.56 -21.29
C LYS A 289 -25.18 -13.49 -20.37
N ILE A 290 -25.59 -13.49 -19.10
CA ILE A 290 -25.07 -12.59 -18.06
C ILE A 290 -23.58 -12.85 -17.87
N ALA A 291 -23.16 -14.11 -17.65
CA ALA A 291 -21.75 -14.45 -17.48
C ALA A 291 -20.88 -14.08 -18.69
N LYS A 292 -21.39 -14.26 -19.92
CA LYS A 292 -20.68 -13.79 -21.13
C LYS A 292 -20.50 -12.27 -21.15
N ALA A 293 -21.54 -11.51 -20.79
CA ALA A 293 -21.44 -10.05 -20.74
C ALA A 293 -20.44 -9.61 -19.67
N GLN A 294 -20.44 -10.27 -18.50
CA GLN A 294 -19.47 -10.03 -17.42
C GLN A 294 -18.04 -10.39 -17.84
N ALA A 295 -17.84 -11.49 -18.58
CA ALA A 295 -16.53 -11.88 -19.10
C ALA A 295 -15.99 -10.86 -20.11
N ILE A 296 -16.83 -10.36 -21.02
CA ILE A 296 -16.46 -9.28 -21.95
C ILE A 296 -16.11 -8.00 -21.18
N SER A 297 -16.92 -7.63 -20.19
CA SER A 297 -16.64 -6.46 -19.35
C SER A 297 -15.30 -6.61 -18.61
N ALA A 298 -15.01 -7.77 -18.04
CA ALA A 298 -13.74 -8.03 -17.35
C ALA A 298 -12.53 -8.00 -18.29
N GLN A 299 -12.70 -8.49 -19.54
CA GLN A 299 -11.66 -8.41 -20.56
C GLN A 299 -11.37 -6.95 -20.98
N LEU A 300 -12.41 -6.14 -21.19
CA LEU A 300 -12.25 -4.71 -21.50
C LEU A 300 -11.60 -3.95 -20.32
N MET A 301 -11.93 -4.32 -19.08
CA MET A 301 -11.27 -3.75 -17.90
C MET A 301 -9.79 -4.14 -17.81
N GLN A 302 -9.43 -5.36 -18.21
CA GLN A 302 -8.03 -5.79 -18.31
C GLN A 302 -7.27 -4.99 -19.38
N GLU A 303 -7.85 -4.78 -20.56
CA GLU A 303 -7.25 -3.96 -21.62
C GLU A 303 -7.07 -2.51 -21.15
N ASN A 304 -8.10 -1.93 -20.54
CA ASN A 304 -8.03 -0.59 -19.95
C ASN A 304 -6.96 -0.49 -18.83
N ALA A 305 -6.82 -1.49 -17.96
CA ALA A 305 -5.79 -1.51 -16.95
C ALA A 305 -4.38 -1.50 -17.56
N LYS A 306 -4.18 -2.26 -18.64
CA LYS A 306 -2.91 -2.25 -19.39
C LYS A 306 -2.59 -0.87 -19.95
N ASP A 307 -3.56 -0.23 -20.61
CA ASP A 307 -3.40 1.10 -21.20
C ASP A 307 -3.11 2.17 -20.13
N GLN A 308 -3.77 2.07 -18.96
CA GLN A 308 -3.55 2.97 -17.85
C GLN A 308 -2.15 2.81 -17.24
N VAL A 309 -1.68 1.59 -17.04
CA VAL A 309 -0.32 1.32 -16.55
C VAL A 309 0.71 1.87 -17.51
N GLU A 310 0.55 1.62 -18.83
CA GLU A 310 1.48 2.12 -19.85
C GLU A 310 1.50 3.65 -19.91
N ALA A 311 0.35 4.31 -19.87
CA ALA A 311 0.24 5.78 -19.84
C ALA A 311 0.86 6.37 -18.56
N SER A 312 0.63 5.74 -17.41
CA SER A 312 1.23 6.16 -16.13
C SER A 312 2.75 6.03 -16.16
N LEU A 313 3.28 4.92 -16.67
CA LEU A 313 4.72 4.71 -16.79
C LEU A 313 5.38 5.73 -17.71
N MET A 314 4.75 6.08 -18.84
CA MET A 314 5.25 7.12 -19.74
C MET A 314 5.28 8.48 -19.03
N SER A 315 4.23 8.82 -18.28
CA SER A 315 4.18 10.05 -17.50
C SER A 315 5.28 10.11 -16.45
N LEU A 316 5.45 9.05 -15.66
CA LEU A 316 6.48 8.95 -14.63
C LEU A 316 7.90 9.01 -15.22
N PHE A 317 8.13 8.37 -16.37
CA PHE A 317 9.41 8.42 -17.06
C PHE A 317 9.74 9.85 -17.54
N ASN A 318 8.76 10.54 -18.13
CA ASN A 318 8.96 11.93 -18.56
C ASN A 318 9.21 12.85 -17.36
N GLU A 319 8.47 12.69 -16.27
CA GLU A 319 8.67 13.45 -15.03
C GLU A 319 10.07 13.19 -14.44
N MET A 320 10.49 11.93 -14.38
CA MET A 320 11.82 11.53 -13.94
C MET A 320 12.93 12.23 -14.76
N GLN A 321 12.81 12.25 -16.09
CA GLN A 321 13.77 12.92 -16.95
C GLN A 321 13.82 14.43 -16.69
N GLN A 322 12.67 15.10 -16.60
CA GLN A 322 12.61 16.52 -16.30
C GLN A 322 13.23 16.86 -14.94
N LEU A 323 12.96 16.06 -13.91
CA LEU A 323 13.55 16.26 -12.59
C LEU A 323 15.06 16.01 -12.60
N LYS A 324 15.53 15.00 -13.33
CA LYS A 324 16.98 14.73 -13.51
C LYS A 324 17.68 15.89 -14.21
N ASP A 325 17.09 16.42 -15.27
CA ASP A 325 17.64 17.59 -15.99
C ASP A 325 17.63 18.84 -15.10
N ALA A 326 16.57 19.05 -14.32
CA ALA A 326 16.51 20.15 -13.37
C ALA A 326 17.58 20.03 -12.27
N MET A 327 17.81 18.84 -11.72
CA MET A 327 18.89 18.61 -10.74
C MET A 327 20.27 18.89 -11.31
N ASN A 328 20.53 18.51 -12.57
CA ASN A 328 21.82 18.71 -13.24
C ASN A 328 22.15 20.20 -13.48
N ALA A 329 21.16 21.09 -13.39
CA ALA A 329 21.39 22.54 -13.49
C ALA A 329 22.01 23.15 -12.22
N TYR A 330 22.01 22.42 -11.09
CA TYR A 330 22.54 22.90 -9.82
C TYR A 330 23.95 22.35 -9.54
N ASP A 331 24.90 23.26 -9.25
CA ASP A 331 26.20 22.89 -8.69
C ASP A 331 26.19 23.08 -7.16
N VAL A 332 25.70 22.06 -6.45
CA VAL A 332 25.57 22.07 -4.98
C VAL A 332 26.91 22.35 -4.29
N PRO A 333 28.06 21.74 -4.68
CA PRO A 333 29.36 22.07 -4.12
C PRO A 333 29.75 23.54 -4.32
N LEU A 334 29.45 24.15 -5.49
CA LEU A 334 29.69 25.56 -5.73
C LEU A 334 28.84 26.42 -4.78
N MET A 335 27.59 26.12 -4.59
CA MET A 335 26.70 26.87 -3.70
C MET A 335 27.21 26.90 -2.25
N TYR A 336 27.61 25.76 -1.68
CA TYR A 336 28.19 25.71 -0.33
C TYR A 336 29.52 26.49 -0.24
N ARG A 337 30.42 26.37 -1.24
CA ARG A 337 31.64 27.14 -1.28
C ARG A 337 31.38 28.65 -1.37
N SER A 338 30.36 29.06 -2.11
CA SER A 338 29.96 30.46 -2.23
C SER A 338 29.48 31.05 -0.92
N LEU A 339 28.71 30.29 -0.12
CA LEU A 339 28.30 30.69 1.24
C LEU A 339 29.52 30.98 2.13
N ASP A 340 30.54 30.11 2.11
CA ASP A 340 31.76 30.30 2.88
C ASP A 340 32.56 31.52 2.44
N LEU A 341 32.68 31.73 1.11
CA LEU A 341 33.36 32.88 0.55
C LEU A 341 32.65 34.20 0.89
N LEU A 342 31.33 34.24 0.78
CA LEU A 342 30.54 35.43 1.14
C LEU A 342 30.71 35.77 2.63
N LYS A 343 30.73 34.79 3.51
CA LYS A 343 30.98 34.99 4.94
C LYS A 343 32.38 35.56 5.20
N GLN A 344 33.42 35.07 4.50
CA GLN A 344 34.76 35.57 4.60
C GLN A 344 34.87 37.01 4.07
N ALA A 345 34.24 37.30 2.92
CA ALA A 345 34.24 38.64 2.32
C ALA A 345 33.58 39.68 3.23
N LEU A 346 32.44 39.33 3.84
CA LEU A 346 31.76 40.18 4.83
C LEU A 346 32.64 40.46 6.05
N THR A 347 33.31 39.41 6.59
CA THR A 347 34.14 39.53 7.78
C THR A 347 35.36 40.44 7.53
N LYS A 348 35.90 40.39 6.30
CA LYS A 348 37.02 41.25 5.85
C LYS A 348 36.58 42.66 5.39
N GLY A 349 35.26 42.95 5.42
CA GLY A 349 34.72 44.24 4.97
C GLY A 349 34.79 44.47 3.45
N GLN A 350 34.88 43.40 2.65
CA GLN A 350 34.93 43.47 1.18
C GLN A 350 33.55 43.61 0.54
N ILE A 351 32.50 43.20 1.24
CA ILE A 351 31.10 43.37 0.85
C ILE A 351 30.31 43.96 2.02
N SER A 352 29.20 44.62 1.70
CA SER A 352 28.28 45.13 2.71
C SER A 352 27.40 44.01 3.29
N LEU A 353 26.78 44.24 4.48
CA LEU A 353 25.87 43.32 5.10
C LEU A 353 24.61 43.06 4.21
N ILE A 354 24.16 44.08 3.49
CA ILE A 354 23.01 43.99 2.58
C ILE A 354 23.34 43.06 1.40
N GLU A 355 24.47 43.26 0.76
CA GLU A 355 24.97 42.40 -0.33
C GLU A 355 25.08 40.95 0.16
N TYR A 356 25.68 40.74 1.34
CA TYR A 356 25.78 39.41 1.95
C TYR A 356 24.41 38.73 2.08
N PHE A 357 23.38 39.40 2.62
CA PHE A 357 22.05 38.79 2.79
C PHE A 357 21.35 38.56 1.46
N VAL A 358 21.48 39.45 0.48
CA VAL A 358 20.90 39.25 -0.86
C VAL A 358 21.46 38.01 -1.54
N GLU A 359 22.80 37.89 -1.54
CA GLU A 359 23.49 36.78 -2.19
C GLU A 359 23.24 35.44 -1.45
N THR A 360 23.33 35.42 -0.11
CA THR A 360 23.11 34.20 0.67
C THR A 360 21.67 33.74 0.61
N GLU A 361 20.67 34.63 0.60
CA GLU A 361 19.27 34.30 0.43
C GLU A 361 19.00 33.57 -0.89
N SER A 362 19.60 34.07 -1.98
CA SER A 362 19.50 33.42 -3.29
C SER A 362 20.09 32.02 -3.28
N ILE A 363 21.24 31.82 -2.66
CA ILE A 363 21.89 30.50 -2.56
C ILE A 363 21.05 29.56 -1.69
N TYR A 364 20.53 29.99 -0.54
CA TYR A 364 19.69 29.15 0.31
C TYR A 364 18.39 28.71 -0.40
N LYS A 365 17.75 29.63 -1.15
CA LYS A 365 16.58 29.28 -1.97
C LYS A 365 16.90 28.23 -3.03
N ASN A 366 18.07 28.34 -3.70
CA ASN A 366 18.50 27.35 -4.68
C ASN A 366 18.82 26.00 -4.05
N LEU A 367 19.44 25.96 -2.86
CA LEU A 367 19.69 24.72 -2.12
C LEU A 367 18.37 24.04 -1.71
N GLN A 368 17.40 24.81 -1.21
CA GLN A 368 16.06 24.27 -0.88
C GLN A 368 15.34 23.75 -2.12
N ALA A 369 15.38 24.50 -3.24
CA ALA A 369 14.78 24.05 -4.49
C ALA A 369 15.41 22.74 -4.99
N TYR A 370 16.74 22.62 -4.92
CA TYR A 370 17.44 21.37 -5.26
C TYR A 370 16.97 20.20 -4.38
N MET A 371 16.93 20.37 -3.05
CA MET A 371 16.48 19.32 -2.12
C MET A 371 15.05 18.86 -2.40
N GLN A 372 14.15 19.79 -2.74
CA GLN A 372 12.76 19.48 -3.09
C GLN A 372 12.67 18.72 -4.41
N ILE A 373 13.44 19.12 -5.43
CA ILE A 373 13.50 18.42 -6.73
C ILE A 373 14.06 17.01 -6.54
N GLU A 374 15.12 16.85 -5.74
CA GLU A 374 15.71 15.56 -5.41
C GLU A 374 14.71 14.65 -4.70
N ASN A 375 13.94 15.16 -3.73
CA ASN A 375 12.88 14.41 -3.06
C ASN A 375 11.80 13.95 -4.04
N GLN A 376 11.35 14.84 -4.95
CA GLN A 376 10.37 14.47 -5.97
C GLN A 376 10.92 13.40 -6.91
N TYR A 377 12.17 13.51 -7.34
CA TYR A 377 12.85 12.49 -8.15
C TYR A 377 12.85 11.13 -7.46
N GLN A 378 13.20 11.08 -6.18
CA GLN A 378 13.18 9.86 -5.37
C GLN A 378 11.78 9.25 -5.26
N LYS A 379 10.74 10.07 -5.12
CA LYS A 379 9.34 9.60 -5.07
C LYS A 379 8.86 9.09 -6.43
N VAL A 380 9.24 9.72 -7.52
CA VAL A 380 8.94 9.24 -8.88
C VAL A 380 9.59 7.86 -9.09
N MET A 381 10.85 7.71 -8.71
CA MET A 381 11.55 6.41 -8.78
C MET A 381 10.89 5.35 -7.89
N ALA A 382 10.46 5.72 -6.68
CA ALA A 382 9.70 4.82 -5.81
C ALA A 382 8.36 4.38 -6.43
N ASN A 383 7.69 5.27 -7.17
CA ASN A 383 6.47 4.97 -7.90
C ASN A 383 6.70 4.04 -9.12
N ILE A 384 7.77 4.27 -9.89
CA ILE A 384 8.13 3.41 -11.02
C ILE A 384 8.35 1.97 -10.53
N TYR A 385 9.13 1.81 -9.47
CA TYR A 385 9.48 0.49 -8.93
C TYR A 385 8.62 0.07 -7.72
N LYS A 386 7.38 0.58 -7.63
CA LYS A 386 6.48 0.28 -6.50
C LYS A 386 6.22 -1.21 -6.29
N ASN A 387 6.22 -2.00 -7.36
CA ASN A 387 5.95 -3.44 -7.29
C ASN A 387 7.12 -4.27 -6.73
N ASN A 388 8.25 -3.64 -6.40
CA ASN A 388 9.41 -4.27 -5.76
C ASN A 388 9.43 -4.06 -4.23
N LEU A 389 8.35 -3.50 -3.66
CA LEU A 389 8.20 -3.23 -2.23
C LEU A 389 7.72 -4.45 -1.45
#